data_f59533b36760aed2dc809bce27c56d08
#
_entry.id   f59533b36760aed2dc809bce27c56d08
#
_cell.length_a   1.000
_cell.length_b   1.000
_cell.length_c   1.000
_cell.angle_alpha   90.00
_cell.angle_beta   90.00
_cell.angle_gamma   90.00
#
_symmetry.space_group_name_H-M   'P 1'
#
loop_
_entity.id
_entity.type
_entity.pdbx_description
1 polymer ?
#
loop_
_entity_poly.entity_id
_entity_poly.type
_entity_poly.pdbx_seq_one_letter_code
_entity_poly.pdbx_strand_id
1 'polypeptide(L)'
;MGRMVALTLITFFAAIICCSWTKNLPNAPSPNIIIMLMDDMGWGDLGVFGQPSKETPNLDAMAAEGMLLPNFYTANPLCSPSRAALLTGRLPIRNGFYTTNARARNAYTPQDIVGGISKDEILLPQLLKTKGYVSKIVGKWHLGHRPQYLPLKNGFDEWFGSPNCHFGPYNDQSIPNIPVYNNSEMLGRFYEDFKIDRETGESNLTQIYLMEGLDFILRQTKAQQPFFLYWAVDATHAPVYASKRFLGKSQRGRYGDAVMELDYSIGQILKWLRTLGIDNNTFVFFTSDNGAAVMSGPNESGSNGPFLCGKETTFEGGMREPAIAWWPGHIKEGSVNFQLANVMDLFTTSLVLAGINPPDDRILDGLDLTPVLLNCSQPLKNRPIFYYRGNELMAVRLGEYKAHYWTWSNSWEEFRQGINFCPGEEVPNVTTHEQKEHTLQPLIFHLGRDPGEKFPLSVLSKEYQDALSRISAVVQQHKDTLVPGIPQLNMCDSAVMNWAPAGCEKLGKCLKPPESNPWKCDWPH
;
A
#
# COMPACT_ATOMS: atom_id res chain seq x y z
N MET A 1 -42.31 -29.43 10.66
CA MET A 1 -41.12 -29.88 9.93
C MET A 1 -40.97 -29.25 8.54
N GLY A 2 -42.03 -28.94 7.80
CA GLY A 2 -41.90 -28.41 6.42
C GLY A 2 -41.41 -26.97 6.26
N ARG A 3 -41.55 -26.08 7.26
CA ARG A 3 -41.09 -24.67 7.15
C ARG A 3 -39.58 -24.46 7.39
N MET A 4 -38.93 -25.31 8.19
CA MET A 4 -37.48 -25.22 8.42
C MET A 4 -36.64 -25.74 7.23
N VAL A 5 -37.15 -26.74 6.50
CA VAL A 5 -36.43 -27.29 5.33
C VAL A 5 -36.47 -26.33 4.13
N ALA A 6 -37.57 -25.57 3.98
CA ALA A 6 -37.67 -24.58 2.90
C ALA A 6 -36.76 -23.36 3.10
N LEU A 7 -36.53 -22.90 4.35
CA LEU A 7 -35.61 -21.79 4.63
C LEU A 7 -34.14 -22.18 4.40
N THR A 8 -33.78 -23.44 4.76
CA THR A 8 -32.41 -23.94 4.57
C THR A 8 -32.08 -24.19 3.09
N LEU A 9 -33.05 -24.59 2.29
CA LEU A 9 -32.91 -24.75 0.84
C LEU A 9 -32.79 -23.41 0.11
N ILE A 10 -33.52 -22.38 0.53
CA ILE A 10 -33.46 -21.05 -0.07
C ILE A 10 -32.12 -20.37 0.22
N THR A 11 -31.56 -20.54 1.44
CA THR A 11 -30.24 -20.03 1.78
C THR A 11 -29.09 -20.77 1.04
N PHE A 12 -29.25 -22.08 0.80
CA PHE A 12 -28.27 -22.86 0.04
C PHE A 12 -28.30 -22.51 -1.46
N PHE A 13 -29.47 -22.27 -2.03
CA PHE A 13 -29.62 -21.85 -3.42
C PHE A 13 -29.12 -20.41 -3.64
N ALA A 14 -29.34 -19.49 -2.70
CA ALA A 14 -28.80 -18.13 -2.77
C ALA A 14 -27.27 -18.11 -2.70
N ALA A 15 -26.67 -18.99 -1.86
CA ALA A 15 -25.20 -19.12 -1.77
C ALA A 15 -24.58 -19.72 -3.04
N ILE A 16 -25.24 -20.68 -3.68
CA ILE A 16 -24.77 -21.26 -4.95
C ILE A 16 -24.88 -20.25 -6.11
N ILE A 17 -25.92 -19.40 -6.09
CA ILE A 17 -26.09 -18.34 -7.09
C ILE A 17 -25.01 -17.26 -6.94
N CYS A 18 -24.65 -16.88 -5.70
CA CYS A 18 -23.63 -15.86 -5.45
C CYS A 18 -22.22 -16.31 -5.91
N CYS A 19 -21.82 -17.58 -5.67
CA CYS A 19 -20.53 -18.11 -6.11
C CYS A 19 -20.47 -18.50 -7.61
N SER A 20 -21.62 -18.65 -8.27
CA SER A 20 -21.67 -18.94 -9.71
C SER A 20 -21.62 -17.69 -10.60
N TRP A 21 -21.80 -16.51 -10.01
CA TRP A 21 -21.79 -15.25 -10.75
C TRP A 21 -20.46 -14.98 -11.47
N THR A 22 -19.33 -15.30 -10.87
CA THR A 22 -18.01 -15.12 -11.48
C THR A 22 -17.66 -16.17 -12.54
N LYS A 23 -18.35 -17.34 -12.55
CA LYS A 23 -18.05 -18.44 -13.48
C LYS A 23 -18.96 -18.52 -14.72
N ASN A 24 -20.12 -17.83 -14.75
CA ASN A 24 -21.16 -18.07 -15.75
C ASN A 24 -21.77 -16.79 -16.40
N LEU A 25 -21.05 -15.67 -16.47
CA LEU A 25 -21.51 -14.51 -17.25
C LEU A 25 -20.60 -14.26 -18.46
N PRO A 26 -20.82 -14.97 -19.56
CA PRO A 26 -20.06 -14.71 -20.80
C PRO A 26 -20.29 -13.32 -21.39
N ASN A 27 -21.23 -12.53 -20.86
CA ASN A 27 -21.63 -11.22 -21.42
C ASN A 27 -21.80 -10.10 -20.38
N ALA A 28 -21.43 -10.26 -19.12
CA ALA A 28 -21.41 -9.11 -18.20
C ALA A 28 -20.19 -8.22 -18.53
N PRO A 29 -20.36 -6.89 -18.62
CA PRO A 29 -19.21 -6.01 -18.84
C PRO A 29 -18.23 -6.16 -17.68
N SER A 30 -16.94 -6.24 -17.99
CA SER A 30 -15.88 -6.26 -16.99
C SER A 30 -15.96 -4.98 -16.15
N PRO A 31 -15.96 -5.06 -14.79
CA PRO A 31 -16.08 -3.86 -13.97
C PRO A 31 -14.84 -2.97 -14.12
N ASN A 32 -15.01 -1.67 -14.04
CA ASN A 32 -13.88 -0.77 -13.82
C ASN A 32 -13.26 -1.04 -12.46
N ILE A 33 -11.97 -0.79 -12.34
CA ILE A 33 -11.23 -1.03 -11.11
C ILE A 33 -10.50 0.25 -10.70
N ILE A 34 -10.70 0.71 -9.49
CA ILE A 34 -9.98 1.84 -8.90
C ILE A 34 -9.32 1.38 -7.60
N ILE A 35 -8.01 1.49 -7.52
CA ILE A 35 -7.26 1.31 -6.28
C ILE A 35 -6.74 2.69 -5.85
N MET A 36 -7.20 3.15 -4.69
CA MET A 36 -6.77 4.39 -4.04
C MET A 36 -5.75 4.02 -2.96
N LEU A 37 -4.48 4.32 -3.21
CA LEU A 37 -3.38 4.01 -2.29
C LEU A 37 -2.82 5.30 -1.71
N MET A 38 -2.99 5.49 -0.41
CA MET A 38 -2.42 6.61 0.31
C MET A 38 -0.96 6.32 0.68
N ASP A 39 -0.19 7.36 0.96
CA ASP A 39 1.22 7.29 1.34
C ASP A 39 1.35 7.65 2.82
N ASP A 40 1.83 6.74 3.65
CA ASP A 40 2.03 6.94 5.10
C ASP A 40 0.74 7.24 5.90
N MET A 41 -0.43 6.84 5.42
CA MET A 41 -1.68 7.02 6.18
C MET A 41 -1.87 5.87 7.17
N GLY A 42 -2.00 6.21 8.46
CA GLY A 42 -2.13 5.23 9.52
C GLY A 42 -3.55 4.64 9.66
N TRP A 43 -3.63 3.46 10.26
CA TRP A 43 -4.90 2.76 10.52
C TRP A 43 -5.91 3.62 11.30
N GLY A 44 -5.43 4.43 12.25
CA GLY A 44 -6.26 5.27 13.10
C GLY A 44 -6.61 6.65 12.54
N ASP A 45 -6.37 6.91 11.26
CA ASP A 45 -6.54 8.25 10.68
C ASP A 45 -7.97 8.55 10.20
N LEU A 46 -8.83 7.54 10.06
CA LEU A 46 -10.21 7.69 9.60
C LEU A 46 -11.22 7.70 10.74
N GLY A 47 -12.32 8.44 10.59
CA GLY A 47 -13.41 8.48 11.57
C GLY A 47 -13.99 7.09 11.86
N VAL A 48 -14.19 6.26 10.83
CA VAL A 48 -14.67 4.86 10.96
C VAL A 48 -13.69 3.93 11.66
N PHE A 49 -12.42 4.32 11.79
CA PHE A 49 -11.38 3.61 12.56
C PHE A 49 -11.12 4.27 13.93
N GLY A 50 -11.94 5.25 14.33
CA GLY A 50 -11.90 5.84 15.68
C GLY A 50 -11.19 7.17 15.78
N GLN A 51 -10.83 7.83 14.66
CA GLN A 51 -10.26 9.18 14.71
C GLN A 51 -11.29 10.19 15.28
N PRO A 52 -11.01 10.83 16.43
CA PRO A 52 -12.00 11.64 17.11
C PRO A 52 -12.32 12.98 16.42
N SER A 53 -11.45 13.48 15.55
CA SER A 53 -11.69 14.73 14.81
C SER A 53 -12.83 14.63 13.80
N LYS A 54 -13.15 13.39 13.31
CA LYS A 54 -14.18 13.12 12.32
C LYS A 54 -14.03 13.93 11.02
N GLU A 55 -12.80 14.10 10.59
CA GLU A 55 -12.44 14.93 9.42
C GLU A 55 -12.42 14.14 8.10
N THR A 56 -12.95 12.90 8.11
CA THR A 56 -13.03 12.02 6.93
C THR A 56 -14.46 11.61 6.56
N PRO A 57 -15.40 12.58 6.40
CA PRO A 57 -16.82 12.25 6.19
C PRO A 57 -17.11 11.48 4.90
N ASN A 58 -16.30 11.66 3.84
CA ASN A 58 -16.50 10.97 2.58
C ASN A 58 -16.01 9.50 2.65
N LEU A 59 -14.89 9.26 3.31
CA LEU A 59 -14.37 7.91 3.58
C LEU A 59 -15.28 7.17 4.55
N ASP A 60 -15.83 7.86 5.57
CA ASP A 60 -16.81 7.30 6.50
C ASP A 60 -18.09 6.91 5.75
N ALA A 61 -18.57 7.75 4.81
CA ALA A 61 -19.69 7.43 3.95
C ALA A 61 -19.38 6.25 2.99
N MET A 62 -18.16 6.22 2.41
CA MET A 62 -17.72 5.10 1.57
C MET A 62 -17.76 3.77 2.34
N ALA A 63 -17.35 3.76 3.61
CA ALA A 63 -17.42 2.58 4.47
C ALA A 63 -18.87 2.20 4.81
N ALA A 64 -19.74 3.19 5.06
CA ALA A 64 -21.16 2.96 5.32
C ALA A 64 -21.91 2.37 4.12
N GLU A 65 -21.51 2.72 2.91
CA GLU A 65 -22.06 2.21 1.64
C GLU A 65 -21.33 0.96 1.12
N GLY A 66 -20.23 0.57 1.76
CA GLY A 66 -19.37 -0.53 1.35
C GLY A 66 -19.03 -1.49 2.49
N MET A 67 -17.79 -1.95 2.50
CA MET A 67 -17.27 -2.89 3.50
C MET A 67 -16.00 -2.34 4.14
N LEU A 68 -15.97 -2.37 5.47
CA LEU A 68 -14.79 -2.09 6.27
C LEU A 68 -13.98 -3.37 6.50
N LEU A 69 -12.66 -3.30 6.30
CA LEU A 69 -11.74 -4.43 6.51
C LEU A 69 -10.68 -4.07 7.57
N PRO A 70 -10.99 -4.24 8.88
CA PRO A 70 -10.07 -3.81 9.95
C PRO A 70 -8.79 -4.63 10.06
N ASN A 71 -8.73 -5.81 9.44
CA ASN A 71 -7.59 -6.71 9.43
C ASN A 71 -6.91 -6.74 8.05
N PHE A 72 -6.71 -5.57 7.46
CA PHE A 72 -5.98 -5.42 6.20
C PHE A 72 -4.52 -5.06 6.46
N TYR A 73 -3.60 -5.63 5.66
CA TYR A 73 -2.16 -5.51 5.86
C TYR A 73 -1.44 -5.06 4.60
N THR A 74 -0.37 -4.30 4.78
CA THR A 74 0.65 -4.17 3.74
C THR A 74 1.55 -5.41 3.68
N ALA A 75 2.42 -5.50 2.68
CA ALA A 75 3.39 -6.59 2.54
C ALA A 75 4.77 -6.25 3.14
N ASN A 76 5.01 -4.96 3.40
CA ASN A 76 6.25 -4.44 3.99
C ASN A 76 5.94 -3.08 4.64
N PRO A 77 6.56 -2.74 5.79
CA PRO A 77 6.29 -1.46 6.46
C PRO A 77 6.95 -0.25 5.76
N LEU A 78 7.15 -0.31 4.44
CA LEU A 78 7.77 0.74 3.64
C LEU A 78 7.17 0.81 2.23
N CYS A 79 7.07 2.02 1.69
CA CYS A 79 6.36 2.37 0.44
C CYS A 79 6.72 1.50 -0.76
N SER A 80 8.00 1.53 -1.23
CA SER A 80 8.39 0.87 -2.49
C SER A 80 8.14 -0.63 -2.50
N PRO A 81 8.59 -1.42 -1.50
CA PRO A 81 8.33 -2.85 -1.50
C PRO A 81 6.86 -3.20 -1.34
N SER A 82 6.08 -2.39 -0.61
CA SER A 82 4.64 -2.57 -0.52
C SER A 82 3.93 -2.36 -1.86
N ARG A 83 4.29 -1.29 -2.59
CA ARG A 83 3.75 -0.99 -3.94
C ARG A 83 4.15 -2.07 -4.94
N ALA A 84 5.39 -2.58 -4.88
CA ALA A 84 5.83 -3.72 -5.69
C ALA A 84 4.98 -4.96 -5.41
N ALA A 85 4.72 -5.26 -4.14
CA ALA A 85 3.90 -6.40 -3.74
C ALA A 85 2.44 -6.27 -4.21
N LEU A 86 1.83 -5.08 -4.09
CA LEU A 86 0.48 -4.80 -4.59
C LEU A 86 0.38 -5.08 -6.10
N LEU A 87 1.33 -4.57 -6.89
CA LEU A 87 1.26 -4.63 -8.34
C LEU A 87 1.71 -5.97 -8.93
N THR A 88 2.37 -6.85 -8.15
CA THR A 88 2.83 -8.19 -8.59
C THR A 88 2.06 -9.34 -7.93
N GLY A 89 1.32 -9.09 -6.84
CA GLY A 89 0.67 -10.14 -6.04
C GLY A 89 1.65 -11.02 -5.24
N ARG A 90 2.91 -10.58 -5.06
CA ARG A 90 4.00 -11.36 -4.49
C ARG A 90 4.75 -10.61 -3.39
N LEU A 91 5.19 -11.34 -2.37
CA LEU A 91 6.04 -10.78 -1.32
C LEU A 91 7.31 -10.12 -1.88
N PRO A 92 7.81 -9.02 -1.30
CA PRO A 92 9.04 -8.36 -1.74
C PRO A 92 10.24 -9.30 -1.83
N ILE A 93 10.37 -10.25 -0.90
CA ILE A 93 11.41 -11.28 -0.93
C ILE A 93 11.34 -12.18 -2.18
N ARG A 94 10.15 -12.35 -2.80
CA ARG A 94 9.96 -13.14 -4.02
C ARG A 94 10.12 -12.30 -5.29
N ASN A 95 9.61 -11.06 -5.30
CA ASN A 95 9.67 -10.21 -6.49
C ASN A 95 10.98 -9.43 -6.62
N GLY A 96 11.91 -9.59 -5.66
CA GLY A 96 13.23 -8.99 -5.68
C GLY A 96 13.30 -7.57 -5.12
N PHE A 97 12.19 -7.00 -4.62
CA PHE A 97 12.16 -5.62 -4.14
C PHE A 97 12.69 -5.50 -2.69
N TYR A 98 13.94 -5.89 -2.51
CA TYR A 98 14.66 -5.89 -1.24
C TYR A 98 16.17 -5.74 -1.45
N THR A 99 16.92 -5.62 -0.34
CA THR A 99 18.40 -5.58 -0.33
C THR A 99 18.99 -6.74 0.48
N THR A 100 20.22 -7.13 0.14
CA THR A 100 21.06 -8.04 0.92
C THR A 100 22.32 -7.36 1.47
N ASN A 101 22.49 -6.06 1.24
CA ASN A 101 23.70 -5.33 1.68
C ASN A 101 23.78 -5.18 3.20
N ALA A 102 22.61 -5.09 3.86
CA ALA A 102 22.52 -4.97 5.29
C ALA A 102 21.39 -5.87 5.81
N ARG A 103 21.67 -6.61 6.88
CA ARG A 103 20.69 -7.51 7.48
C ARG A 103 19.50 -6.73 8.01
N ALA A 104 18.31 -7.23 7.73
CA ALA A 104 17.05 -6.67 8.22
C ALA A 104 16.88 -5.16 7.94
N ARG A 105 17.29 -4.70 6.78
CA ARG A 105 17.05 -3.32 6.32
C ARG A 105 15.88 -3.26 5.36
N ASN A 106 14.96 -2.35 5.59
CA ASN A 106 14.02 -1.94 4.56
C ASN A 106 14.75 -1.12 3.50
N ALA A 107 14.42 -1.36 2.26
CA ALA A 107 15.01 -0.66 1.13
C ALA A 107 13.90 -0.10 0.25
N TYR A 108 14.13 1.07 -0.32
CA TYR A 108 13.20 1.77 -1.20
C TYR A 108 13.92 2.21 -2.47
N THR A 109 13.30 3.02 -3.30
CA THR A 109 13.92 3.56 -4.52
C THR A 109 14.20 5.05 -4.41
N PRO A 110 15.29 5.46 -3.69
CA PRO A 110 15.80 6.83 -3.75
C PRO A 110 16.33 7.15 -5.15
N GLN A 111 16.70 8.42 -5.40
CA GLN A 111 17.11 8.83 -6.74
C GLN A 111 18.42 8.19 -7.22
N ASP A 112 19.29 7.78 -6.33
CA ASP A 112 20.56 7.12 -6.65
C ASP A 112 20.46 5.62 -6.84
N ILE A 113 19.30 5.01 -6.61
CA ILE A 113 19.10 3.57 -6.82
C ILE A 113 19.28 3.17 -8.28
N VAL A 114 20.12 2.18 -8.55
CA VAL A 114 20.34 1.66 -9.90
C VAL A 114 19.22 0.72 -10.33
N GLY A 115 18.66 -0.02 -9.38
CA GLY A 115 17.62 -1.01 -9.59
C GLY A 115 16.21 -0.43 -9.66
N GLY A 116 15.26 -1.33 -9.81
CA GLY A 116 13.82 -1.08 -9.83
C GLY A 116 13.08 -2.38 -9.99
N ILE A 117 11.80 -2.33 -10.36
CA ILE A 117 10.99 -3.54 -10.55
C ILE A 117 11.63 -4.48 -11.58
N SER A 118 11.79 -5.75 -11.23
CA SER A 118 12.37 -6.74 -12.13
C SER A 118 11.54 -6.87 -13.41
N LYS A 119 12.22 -7.04 -14.54
CA LYS A 119 11.56 -7.30 -15.84
C LYS A 119 10.90 -8.66 -15.91
N ASP A 120 11.29 -9.58 -15.02
CA ASP A 120 10.70 -10.92 -14.93
C ASP A 120 9.37 -10.90 -14.17
N GLU A 121 9.04 -9.81 -13.51
CA GLU A 121 7.74 -9.62 -12.85
C GLU A 121 6.69 -9.15 -13.86
N ILE A 122 5.47 -9.68 -13.70
CA ILE A 122 4.30 -9.27 -14.48
C ILE A 122 3.43 -8.42 -13.56
N LEU A 123 3.20 -7.17 -13.95
CA LEU A 123 2.41 -6.25 -13.17
C LEU A 123 0.92 -6.31 -13.55
N LEU A 124 0.06 -5.98 -12.60
CA LEU A 124 -1.39 -5.97 -12.75
C LEU A 124 -1.88 -5.29 -14.04
N PRO A 125 -1.42 -4.07 -14.44
CA PRO A 125 -1.89 -3.42 -15.66
C PRO A 125 -1.54 -4.21 -16.93
N GLN A 126 -0.42 -4.95 -16.96
CA GLN A 126 -0.05 -5.79 -18.12
C GLN A 126 -1.07 -6.92 -18.34
N LEU A 127 -1.55 -7.53 -17.25
CA LEU A 127 -2.54 -8.61 -17.33
C LEU A 127 -3.94 -8.06 -17.65
N LEU A 128 -4.34 -6.95 -17.03
CA LEU A 128 -5.62 -6.31 -17.30
C LEU A 128 -5.74 -5.86 -18.76
N LYS A 129 -4.64 -5.44 -19.37
CA LYS A 129 -4.59 -5.08 -20.81
C LYS A 129 -4.99 -6.23 -21.73
N THR A 130 -4.78 -7.49 -21.34
CA THR A 130 -5.20 -8.67 -22.11
C THR A 130 -6.73 -8.80 -22.25
N LYS A 131 -7.48 -8.08 -21.39
CA LYS A 131 -8.95 -7.98 -21.42
C LYS A 131 -9.45 -6.60 -21.86
N GLY A 132 -8.59 -5.83 -22.51
CA GLY A 132 -8.94 -4.53 -23.09
C GLY A 132 -9.04 -3.39 -22.07
N TYR A 133 -8.57 -3.56 -20.84
CA TYR A 133 -8.49 -2.45 -19.91
C TYR A 133 -7.49 -1.40 -20.38
N VAL A 134 -7.86 -0.13 -20.22
CA VAL A 134 -6.93 0.99 -20.30
C VAL A 134 -6.54 1.37 -18.87
N SER A 135 -5.24 1.49 -18.62
CA SER A 135 -4.71 1.68 -17.28
C SER A 135 -4.03 3.03 -17.12
N LYS A 136 -4.34 3.75 -16.03
CA LYS A 136 -3.64 4.98 -15.65
C LYS A 136 -3.16 4.91 -14.21
N ILE A 137 -1.93 5.37 -13.98
CA ILE A 137 -1.43 5.70 -12.66
C ILE A 137 -1.42 7.23 -12.49
N VAL A 138 -1.90 7.70 -11.36
CA VAL A 138 -1.86 9.11 -10.94
C VAL A 138 -1.12 9.20 -9.61
N GLY A 139 -0.04 9.98 -9.56
CA GLY A 139 0.78 10.18 -8.37
C GLY A 139 2.08 9.39 -8.36
N LYS A 140 2.47 8.90 -7.20
CA LYS A 140 3.76 8.28 -6.91
C LYS A 140 3.88 6.86 -7.48
N TRP A 141 4.96 6.62 -8.26
CA TRP A 141 5.32 5.31 -8.77
C TRP A 141 6.13 4.48 -7.77
N HIS A 142 7.33 4.92 -7.48
CA HIS A 142 8.27 4.38 -6.49
C HIS A 142 8.77 2.94 -6.74
N LEU A 143 8.78 2.49 -8.01
CA LEU A 143 9.32 1.16 -8.39
C LEU A 143 10.53 1.25 -9.34
N GLY A 144 11.29 2.34 -9.22
CA GLY A 144 12.45 2.66 -10.05
C GLY A 144 12.20 3.84 -10.99
N HIS A 145 13.20 4.72 -11.11
CA HIS A 145 13.09 5.99 -11.82
C HIS A 145 13.81 5.99 -13.17
N ARG A 146 14.67 4.99 -13.43
CA ARG A 146 15.35 4.88 -14.72
C ARG A 146 14.33 4.52 -15.82
N PRO A 147 14.56 4.94 -17.08
CA PRO A 147 13.57 4.85 -18.16
C PRO A 147 12.91 3.47 -18.33
N GLN A 148 13.67 2.38 -18.13
CA GLN A 148 13.16 1.01 -18.27
C GLN A 148 12.22 0.58 -17.15
N TYR A 149 12.21 1.27 -16.02
CA TYR A 149 11.37 0.96 -14.85
C TYR A 149 10.12 1.83 -14.76
N LEU A 150 9.96 2.86 -15.61
CA LEU A 150 8.83 3.78 -15.55
C LEU A 150 7.49 3.10 -15.88
N PRO A 151 6.36 3.65 -15.42
CA PRO A 151 5.04 3.02 -15.51
C PRO A 151 4.65 2.53 -16.91
N LEU A 152 4.88 3.32 -17.95
CA LEU A 152 4.50 2.97 -19.32
C LEU A 152 5.32 1.79 -19.88
N LYS A 153 6.49 1.50 -19.32
CA LYS A 153 7.31 0.32 -19.64
C LYS A 153 6.88 -0.92 -18.87
N ASN A 154 5.96 -0.74 -17.90
CA ASN A 154 5.48 -1.75 -16.98
C ASN A 154 3.95 -1.93 -17.05
N GLY A 155 3.36 -1.63 -18.21
CA GLY A 155 1.99 -1.98 -18.57
C GLY A 155 0.95 -0.88 -18.43
N PHE A 156 1.24 0.24 -17.77
CA PHE A 156 0.33 1.38 -17.76
C PHE A 156 0.28 2.07 -19.12
N ASP A 157 -0.89 2.52 -19.53
CA ASP A 157 -1.09 3.27 -20.78
C ASP A 157 -0.88 4.76 -20.58
N GLU A 158 -1.21 5.27 -19.39
CA GLU A 158 -1.06 6.68 -19.02
C GLU A 158 -0.45 6.82 -17.62
N TRP A 159 0.31 7.90 -17.44
CA TRP A 159 0.88 8.28 -16.14
C TRP A 159 0.92 9.79 -15.97
N PHE A 160 0.47 10.27 -14.80
CA PHE A 160 0.74 11.61 -14.33
C PHE A 160 1.27 11.53 -12.89
N GLY A 161 2.49 11.95 -12.64
CA GLY A 161 3.08 11.90 -11.30
C GLY A 161 4.59 11.80 -11.29
N SER A 162 5.16 11.28 -10.20
CA SER A 162 6.60 11.25 -10.01
C SER A 162 7.14 9.82 -9.78
N PRO A 163 8.40 9.56 -10.19
CA PRO A 163 9.01 8.25 -10.04
C PRO A 163 9.49 7.96 -8.62
N ASN A 164 9.65 8.98 -7.77
CA ASN A 164 10.12 8.91 -6.39
C ASN A 164 9.16 9.67 -5.46
N CYS A 165 9.44 9.71 -4.15
CA CYS A 165 8.77 10.59 -3.20
C CYS A 165 9.05 12.05 -3.52
N HIS A 166 8.19 12.97 -3.07
CA HIS A 166 8.37 14.42 -3.25
C HIS A 166 9.35 15.05 -2.25
N PHE A 167 10.42 14.32 -1.89
CA PHE A 167 11.48 14.87 -1.07
C PHE A 167 12.15 16.09 -1.71
N GLY A 168 12.63 17.00 -0.89
CA GLY A 168 13.28 18.23 -1.32
C GLY A 168 12.96 19.41 -0.39
N PRO A 169 13.21 20.64 -0.84
CA PRO A 169 13.92 20.99 -2.08
C PRO A 169 15.38 20.55 -2.07
N TYR A 170 15.88 20.17 -3.22
CA TYR A 170 17.29 19.89 -3.45
C TYR A 170 17.96 21.06 -4.18
N ASN A 171 19.29 21.01 -4.33
CA ASN A 171 20.09 22.12 -4.87
C ASN A 171 20.41 22.02 -6.37
N ASP A 172 20.01 20.94 -7.03
CA ASP A 172 20.30 20.62 -8.43
C ASP A 172 21.80 20.54 -8.81
N GLN A 173 22.68 20.53 -7.81
CA GLN A 173 24.11 20.38 -7.98
C GLN A 173 24.59 19.00 -7.53
N SER A 174 24.18 18.57 -6.34
CA SER A 174 24.50 17.25 -5.78
C SER A 174 23.35 16.27 -5.90
N ILE A 175 22.11 16.75 -5.81
CA ILE A 175 20.87 15.98 -5.95
C ILE A 175 19.88 16.84 -6.74
N PRO A 176 19.32 16.33 -7.86
CA PRO A 176 18.30 17.06 -8.62
C PRO A 176 16.95 17.04 -7.92
N ASN A 177 16.15 18.09 -8.09
CA ASN A 177 14.75 18.04 -7.71
C ASN A 177 13.99 16.98 -8.53
N ILE A 178 13.05 16.30 -7.89
CA ILE A 178 12.36 15.15 -8.47
C ILE A 178 11.41 15.58 -9.57
N PRO A 179 11.45 14.93 -10.77
CA PRO A 179 10.60 15.30 -11.89
C PRO A 179 9.15 14.84 -11.69
N VAL A 180 8.24 15.60 -12.27
CA VAL A 180 6.83 15.24 -12.48
C VAL A 180 6.62 14.97 -13.97
N TYR A 181 6.03 13.84 -14.29
CA TYR A 181 5.81 13.37 -15.65
C TYR A 181 4.35 13.47 -16.07
N ASN A 182 4.15 13.69 -17.35
CA ASN A 182 2.95 13.29 -18.07
C ASN A 182 3.35 12.22 -19.10
N ASN A 183 2.94 11.00 -18.87
CA ASN A 183 3.34 9.84 -19.66
C ASN A 183 4.87 9.66 -19.69
N SER A 184 5.51 9.85 -20.84
CA SER A 184 6.93 9.61 -21.04
C SER A 184 7.81 10.84 -20.84
N GLU A 185 7.23 12.03 -20.63
CA GLU A 185 7.97 13.28 -20.63
C GLU A 185 7.77 14.06 -19.33
N MET A 186 8.86 14.64 -18.85
CA MET A 186 8.86 15.54 -17.71
C MET A 186 8.11 16.82 -18.06
N LEU A 187 7.20 17.26 -17.19
CA LEU A 187 6.51 18.55 -17.24
C LEU A 187 7.20 19.63 -16.40
N GLY A 188 8.00 19.22 -15.44
CA GLY A 188 8.67 20.09 -14.48
C GLY A 188 9.17 19.30 -13.29
N ARG A 189 9.60 20.00 -12.23
CA ARG A 189 10.13 19.40 -11.00
C ARG A 189 9.38 19.89 -9.79
N PHE A 190 9.31 19.07 -8.76
CA PHE A 190 8.83 19.49 -7.44
C PHE A 190 9.68 20.64 -6.91
N TYR A 191 9.06 21.53 -6.15
CA TYR A 191 9.62 22.77 -5.57
C TYR A 191 10.00 23.87 -6.57
N GLU A 192 10.01 23.57 -7.87
CA GLU A 192 10.23 24.52 -8.95
C GLU A 192 8.92 24.86 -9.68
N ASP A 193 8.49 23.95 -10.56
CA ASP A 193 7.28 24.11 -11.38
C ASP A 193 6.03 23.63 -10.62
N PHE A 194 6.18 22.54 -9.85
CA PHE A 194 5.18 21.98 -8.95
C PHE A 194 5.54 22.36 -7.52
N LYS A 195 5.04 23.53 -7.11
CA LYS A 195 5.41 24.13 -5.82
C LYS A 195 4.86 23.35 -4.65
N ILE A 196 5.72 23.09 -3.69
CA ILE A 196 5.40 22.62 -2.34
C ILE A 196 6.08 23.60 -1.39
N ASP A 197 5.33 24.43 -0.70
CA ASP A 197 5.85 25.39 0.25
C ASP A 197 6.17 24.67 1.59
N ARG A 198 7.46 24.57 1.92
CA ARG A 198 7.92 23.90 3.14
C ARG A 198 7.53 24.62 4.41
N GLU A 199 7.36 25.93 4.35
CA GLU A 199 7.01 26.76 5.52
C GLU A 199 5.52 26.65 5.83
N THR A 200 4.68 26.81 4.82
CA THR A 200 3.21 26.82 4.98
C THR A 200 2.57 25.45 4.76
N GLY A 201 3.19 24.56 4.02
CA GLY A 201 2.61 23.30 3.53
C GLY A 201 1.67 23.50 2.33
N GLU A 202 1.68 24.68 1.68
CA GLU A 202 0.79 24.93 0.55
C GLU A 202 1.24 24.23 -0.72
N SER A 203 0.34 23.44 -1.33
CA SER A 203 0.50 22.87 -2.67
C SER A 203 -0.84 22.51 -3.27
N ASN A 204 -0.96 22.65 -4.60
CA ASN A 204 -2.16 22.26 -5.36
C ASN A 204 -2.04 20.84 -5.97
N LEU A 205 -1.03 20.06 -5.62
CA LEU A 205 -0.76 18.76 -6.24
C LEU A 205 -1.92 17.78 -6.08
N THR A 206 -2.54 17.68 -4.90
CA THR A 206 -3.70 16.80 -4.69
C THR A 206 -4.86 17.16 -5.62
N GLN A 207 -5.10 18.47 -5.87
CA GLN A 207 -6.14 18.91 -6.80
C GLN A 207 -5.79 18.58 -8.25
N ILE A 208 -4.52 18.68 -8.63
CA ILE A 208 -4.05 18.28 -9.96
C ILE A 208 -4.26 16.76 -10.12
N TYR A 209 -3.87 15.95 -9.15
CA TYR A 209 -4.09 14.51 -9.16
C TYR A 209 -5.58 14.13 -9.21
N LEU A 210 -6.43 14.88 -8.51
CA LEU A 210 -7.88 14.70 -8.60
C LEU A 210 -8.37 14.93 -10.04
N MET A 211 -7.99 16.05 -10.67
CA MET A 211 -8.43 16.39 -12.02
C MET A 211 -7.95 15.38 -13.07
N GLU A 212 -6.71 14.88 -12.94
CA GLU A 212 -6.15 13.83 -13.78
C GLU A 212 -6.94 12.52 -13.69
N GLY A 213 -7.39 12.16 -12.47
CA GLY A 213 -8.27 11.01 -12.25
C GLY A 213 -9.65 11.19 -12.85
N LEU A 214 -10.30 12.33 -12.61
CA LEU A 214 -11.65 12.62 -13.11
C LEU A 214 -11.70 12.69 -14.65
N ASP A 215 -10.70 13.32 -15.28
CA ASP A 215 -10.59 13.37 -16.74
C ASP A 215 -10.43 11.97 -17.34
N PHE A 216 -9.54 11.15 -16.77
CA PHE A 216 -9.34 9.77 -17.21
C PHE A 216 -10.64 8.96 -17.13
N ILE A 217 -11.34 8.98 -16.00
CA ILE A 217 -12.62 8.30 -15.82
C ILE A 217 -13.63 8.75 -16.89
N LEU A 218 -13.74 10.06 -17.12
CA LEU A 218 -14.64 10.61 -18.13
C LEU A 218 -14.32 10.13 -19.54
N ARG A 219 -13.04 10.14 -19.93
CA ARG A 219 -12.60 9.71 -21.28
C ARG A 219 -12.88 8.24 -21.50
N GLN A 220 -12.57 7.37 -20.53
CA GLN A 220 -12.79 5.94 -20.66
C GLN A 220 -14.29 5.60 -20.64
N THR A 221 -15.09 6.29 -19.84
CA THR A 221 -16.55 6.13 -19.84
C THR A 221 -17.16 6.49 -21.20
N LYS A 222 -16.75 7.63 -21.80
CA LYS A 222 -17.20 8.02 -23.13
C LYS A 222 -16.77 7.04 -24.22
N ALA A 223 -15.58 6.45 -24.09
CA ALA A 223 -15.06 5.43 -24.99
C ALA A 223 -15.68 4.04 -24.77
N GLN A 224 -16.48 3.86 -23.72
CA GLN A 224 -17.03 2.57 -23.30
C GLN A 224 -15.93 1.51 -23.07
N GLN A 225 -14.79 1.94 -22.55
CA GLN A 225 -13.61 1.12 -22.31
C GLN A 225 -13.54 0.75 -20.81
N PRO A 226 -13.38 -0.51 -20.42
CA PRO A 226 -13.08 -0.85 -19.03
C PRO A 226 -11.72 -0.24 -18.65
N PHE A 227 -11.60 0.25 -17.42
CA PHE A 227 -10.38 0.93 -17.00
C PHE A 227 -9.88 0.47 -15.64
N PHE A 228 -8.57 0.62 -15.46
CA PHE A 228 -7.88 0.49 -14.18
C PHE A 228 -7.23 1.83 -13.83
N LEU A 229 -7.69 2.44 -12.74
CA LEU A 229 -7.08 3.65 -12.18
C LEU A 229 -6.34 3.28 -10.87
N TYR A 230 -5.03 3.45 -10.87
CA TYR A 230 -4.20 3.41 -9.67
C TYR A 230 -3.94 4.84 -9.21
N TRP A 231 -4.77 5.30 -8.26
CA TRP A 231 -4.70 6.65 -7.71
C TRP A 231 -3.84 6.63 -6.45
N ALA A 232 -2.53 6.90 -6.62
CA ALA A 232 -1.47 6.69 -5.65
C ALA A 232 -0.87 8.03 -5.20
N VAL A 233 -1.65 8.80 -4.47
CA VAL A 233 -1.31 10.16 -4.04
C VAL A 233 -0.47 10.16 -2.76
N ASP A 234 0.38 11.18 -2.61
CA ASP A 234 1.44 11.23 -1.61
C ASP A 234 1.36 12.44 -0.65
N ALA A 235 0.20 13.12 -0.57
CA ALA A 235 0.04 14.33 0.25
C ALA A 235 0.24 14.11 1.75
N THR A 236 -0.01 12.89 2.25
CA THR A 236 0.17 12.48 3.65
C THR A 236 1.59 11.99 3.97
N HIS A 237 2.47 11.88 2.97
CA HIS A 237 3.90 11.65 3.15
C HIS A 237 4.60 12.96 3.52
N ALA A 238 5.50 12.93 4.50
CA ALA A 238 6.29 14.12 4.90
C ALA A 238 7.27 14.54 3.79
N PRO A 239 7.42 15.84 3.51
CA PRO A 239 6.69 16.98 4.08
C PRO A 239 5.25 17.04 3.58
N VAL A 240 4.29 17.00 4.50
CA VAL A 240 2.87 16.98 4.14
C VAL A 240 2.42 18.30 3.54
N TYR A 241 1.47 18.23 2.61
CA TYR A 241 0.96 19.42 1.93
C TYR A 241 -0.55 19.35 1.72
N ALA A 242 -1.16 20.53 1.61
CA ALA A 242 -2.55 20.70 1.19
C ALA A 242 -2.71 21.98 0.40
N SER A 243 -3.79 22.08 -0.40
CA SER A 243 -4.12 23.32 -1.07
C SER A 243 -4.63 24.37 -0.07
N LYS A 244 -4.52 25.64 -0.45
CA LYS A 244 -4.93 26.80 0.36
C LYS A 244 -6.34 26.67 0.95
N ARG A 245 -7.24 25.97 0.25
CA ARG A 245 -8.60 25.71 0.70
C ARG A 245 -8.66 24.95 2.01
N PHE A 246 -7.71 24.01 2.24
CA PHE A 246 -7.69 23.09 3.37
C PHE A 246 -6.69 23.49 4.47
N LEU A 247 -5.68 24.29 4.14
CA LEU A 247 -4.66 24.71 5.11
C LEU A 247 -5.28 25.43 6.32
N GLY A 248 -4.88 24.99 7.52
CA GLY A 248 -5.33 25.51 8.81
C GLY A 248 -6.79 25.20 9.14
N LYS A 249 -7.39 24.19 8.51
CA LYS A 249 -8.79 23.79 8.76
C LYS A 249 -8.91 22.62 9.72
N SER A 250 -7.91 21.72 9.73
CA SER A 250 -7.92 20.55 10.59
C SER A 250 -7.57 20.89 12.03
N GLN A 251 -8.20 20.16 12.96
CA GLN A 251 -7.80 20.14 14.38
C GLN A 251 -6.47 19.38 14.60
N ARG A 252 -6.00 18.64 13.58
CA ARG A 252 -4.78 17.81 13.60
C ARG A 252 -3.57 18.51 12.96
N GLY A 253 -3.64 19.81 12.70
CA GLY A 253 -2.58 20.56 12.04
C GLY A 253 -2.42 20.18 10.56
N ARG A 254 -1.22 20.34 10.01
CA ARG A 254 -0.92 20.15 8.58
C ARG A 254 -1.26 18.75 8.07
N TYR A 255 -0.94 17.73 8.83
CA TYR A 255 -1.27 16.36 8.45
C TYR A 255 -2.78 16.18 8.28
N GLY A 256 -3.56 16.69 9.22
CA GLY A 256 -5.02 16.66 9.12
C GLY A 256 -5.57 17.47 7.94
N ASP A 257 -4.94 18.60 7.60
CA ASP A 257 -5.31 19.39 6.41
C ASP A 257 -5.14 18.55 5.12
N ALA A 258 -4.04 17.79 5.00
CA ALA A 258 -3.81 16.87 3.90
C ALA A 258 -4.85 15.74 3.87
N VAL A 259 -5.17 15.15 5.03
CA VAL A 259 -6.20 14.11 5.15
C VAL A 259 -7.57 14.63 4.73
N MET A 260 -7.96 15.84 5.15
CA MET A 260 -9.23 16.47 4.76
C MET A 260 -9.31 16.69 3.25
N GLU A 261 -8.21 17.10 2.61
CA GLU A 261 -8.17 17.30 1.16
C GLU A 261 -8.24 15.97 0.39
N LEU A 262 -7.59 14.92 0.89
CA LEU A 262 -7.69 13.57 0.33
C LEU A 262 -9.12 13.02 0.46
N ASP A 263 -9.73 13.13 1.64
CA ASP A 263 -11.11 12.74 1.86
C ASP A 263 -12.08 13.45 0.91
N TYR A 264 -11.94 14.78 0.77
CA TYR A 264 -12.71 15.56 -0.22
C TYR A 264 -12.50 15.03 -1.64
N SER A 265 -11.25 14.77 -2.03
CA SER A 265 -10.91 14.30 -3.38
C SER A 265 -11.52 12.94 -3.69
N ILE A 266 -11.48 12.02 -2.72
CA ILE A 266 -12.12 10.70 -2.81
C ILE A 266 -13.64 10.87 -2.96
N GLY A 267 -14.26 11.74 -2.15
CA GLY A 267 -15.67 12.08 -2.27
C GLY A 267 -16.04 12.60 -3.67
N GLN A 268 -15.16 13.41 -4.30
CA GLN A 268 -15.38 13.88 -5.68
C GLN A 268 -15.30 12.73 -6.69
N ILE A 269 -14.36 11.80 -6.54
CA ILE A 269 -14.25 10.63 -7.44
C ILE A 269 -15.51 9.76 -7.32
N LEU A 270 -15.95 9.41 -6.10
CA LEU A 270 -17.16 8.60 -5.90
C LEU A 270 -18.42 9.31 -6.45
N LYS A 271 -18.54 10.62 -6.22
CA LYS A 271 -19.63 11.43 -6.78
C LYS A 271 -19.59 11.43 -8.31
N TRP A 272 -18.39 11.49 -8.91
CA TRP A 272 -18.23 11.48 -10.37
C TRP A 272 -18.67 10.16 -10.99
N LEU A 273 -18.34 9.02 -10.36
CA LEU A 273 -18.80 7.70 -10.79
C LEU A 273 -20.33 7.61 -10.81
N ARG A 274 -21.00 8.13 -9.78
CA ARG A 274 -22.47 8.23 -9.73
C ARG A 274 -23.03 9.15 -10.81
N THR A 275 -22.41 10.32 -11.00
CA THR A 275 -22.83 11.30 -12.02
C THR A 275 -22.76 10.71 -13.43
N LEU A 276 -21.78 9.87 -13.69
CA LEU A 276 -21.60 9.16 -14.96
C LEU A 276 -22.44 7.88 -15.07
N GLY A 277 -23.12 7.46 -14.00
CA GLY A 277 -23.95 6.25 -13.96
C GLY A 277 -23.16 4.95 -14.10
N ILE A 278 -21.89 4.93 -13.63
CA ILE A 278 -21.00 3.77 -13.71
C ILE A 278 -20.58 3.23 -12.34
N ASP A 279 -21.13 3.76 -11.26
CA ASP A 279 -20.82 3.38 -9.88
C ASP A 279 -21.11 1.89 -9.59
N ASN A 280 -22.23 1.37 -10.11
CA ASN A 280 -22.59 -0.04 -10.01
C ASN A 280 -21.71 -0.98 -10.85
N ASN A 281 -20.92 -0.46 -11.79
CA ASN A 281 -19.95 -1.20 -12.60
C ASN A 281 -18.51 -0.81 -12.27
N THR A 282 -18.25 -0.26 -11.09
CA THR A 282 -16.90 0.16 -10.68
C THR A 282 -16.59 -0.33 -9.28
N PHE A 283 -15.61 -1.23 -9.18
CA PHE A 283 -15.03 -1.66 -7.91
C PHE A 283 -13.98 -0.63 -7.46
N VAL A 284 -14.13 -0.11 -6.26
CA VAL A 284 -13.20 0.86 -5.65
C VAL A 284 -12.65 0.28 -4.35
N PHE A 285 -11.32 0.31 -4.19
CA PHE A 285 -10.63 -0.09 -2.97
C PHE A 285 -9.73 1.03 -2.47
N PHE A 286 -9.88 1.38 -1.20
CA PHE A 286 -9.08 2.38 -0.50
C PHE A 286 -8.19 1.71 0.54
N THR A 287 -6.88 2.07 0.59
CA THR A 287 -5.94 1.64 1.63
C THR A 287 -4.68 2.53 1.64
N SER A 288 -3.71 2.19 2.51
CA SER A 288 -2.38 2.82 2.58
C SER A 288 -1.28 1.83 2.18
N ASP A 289 -0.10 2.34 1.83
CA ASP A 289 1.06 1.53 1.47
C ASP A 289 1.86 1.02 2.67
N ASN A 290 1.82 1.74 3.78
CA ASN A 290 2.36 1.38 5.10
C ASN A 290 1.73 2.27 6.18
N GLY A 291 1.96 1.92 7.44
CA GLY A 291 1.47 2.68 8.56
C GLY A 291 2.03 4.10 8.65
N ALA A 292 1.42 4.92 9.50
CA ALA A 292 1.83 6.32 9.68
C ALA A 292 3.33 6.45 10.03
N ALA A 293 3.96 7.47 9.44
CA ALA A 293 5.37 7.80 9.66
C ALA A 293 5.55 8.58 10.98
N VAL A 294 5.23 7.92 12.11
CA VAL A 294 5.19 8.57 13.45
C VAL A 294 6.49 9.26 13.85
N MET A 295 7.62 8.88 13.24
CA MET A 295 8.91 9.53 13.44
C MET A 295 8.97 10.96 12.88
N SER A 296 8.06 11.34 11.98
CA SER A 296 8.01 12.71 11.42
C SER A 296 7.38 13.73 12.36
N GLY A 297 6.90 13.29 13.52
CA GLY A 297 6.28 14.15 14.53
C GLY A 297 4.81 14.48 14.25
N PRO A 298 4.11 15.07 15.21
CA PRO A 298 2.64 15.14 15.20
C PRO A 298 2.03 16.04 14.11
N ASN A 299 2.80 16.99 13.58
CA ASN A 299 2.34 17.88 12.50
C ASN A 299 2.52 17.30 11.10
N GLU A 300 3.35 16.27 10.96
CA GLU A 300 3.76 15.68 9.69
C GLU A 300 3.40 14.18 9.61
N SER A 301 2.66 13.66 10.60
CA SER A 301 2.36 12.24 10.71
C SER A 301 0.94 11.96 11.19
N GLY A 302 0.44 10.79 10.77
CA GLY A 302 -0.85 10.25 11.16
C GLY A 302 -0.83 9.45 12.46
N SER A 303 -1.88 8.65 12.62
CA SER A 303 -2.13 7.82 13.79
C SER A 303 -2.33 6.37 13.41
N ASN A 304 -1.63 5.46 14.09
CA ASN A 304 -1.84 4.02 13.96
C ASN A 304 -2.90 3.47 14.94
N GLY A 305 -3.67 4.37 15.60
CA GLY A 305 -4.68 3.99 16.57
C GLY A 305 -4.08 3.26 17.78
N PRO A 306 -4.57 2.05 18.12
CA PRO A 306 -4.08 1.30 19.28
C PRO A 306 -2.79 0.50 18.99
N PHE A 307 -2.29 0.53 17.73
CA PHE A 307 -1.18 -0.30 17.29
C PHE A 307 0.16 0.33 17.60
N LEU A 308 1.11 -0.52 17.98
CA LEU A 308 2.44 -0.11 18.40
C LEU A 308 3.29 0.34 17.20
N CYS A 309 4.11 1.37 17.40
CA CYS A 309 5.04 1.93 16.43
C CYS A 309 4.35 2.41 15.13
N GLY A 310 5.06 2.36 14.00
CA GLY A 310 4.56 2.81 12.71
C GLY A 310 5.46 2.36 11.56
N LYS A 311 5.47 3.14 10.50
CA LYS A 311 6.31 2.96 9.31
C LYS A 311 7.71 2.49 9.68
N GLU A 312 8.33 1.67 8.85
CA GLU A 312 9.64 1.02 9.04
C GLU A 312 9.66 -0.13 10.06
N THR A 313 8.61 -0.34 10.85
CA THR A 313 8.58 -1.38 11.87
C THR A 313 7.65 -2.52 11.51
N THR A 314 7.94 -3.72 12.01
CA THR A 314 7.08 -4.90 11.82
C THR A 314 6.08 -5.12 12.95
N PHE A 315 5.91 -4.13 13.83
CA PHE A 315 4.78 -4.06 14.74
C PHE A 315 3.49 -3.75 13.96
N GLU A 316 2.34 -3.98 14.59
CA GLU A 316 1.05 -3.79 13.91
C GLU A 316 0.90 -2.38 13.33
N GLY A 317 1.40 -1.34 14.01
CA GLY A 317 1.32 0.04 13.53
C GLY A 317 2.07 0.33 12.24
N GLY A 318 3.05 -0.50 11.86
CA GLY A 318 3.77 -0.35 10.59
C GLY A 318 3.16 -1.13 9.43
N MET A 319 2.34 -2.15 9.73
CA MET A 319 1.91 -3.13 8.74
C MET A 319 0.40 -3.21 8.56
N ARG A 320 -0.39 -2.77 9.55
CA ARG A 320 -1.85 -2.84 9.51
C ARG A 320 -2.42 -1.52 9.04
N GLU A 321 -3.22 -1.59 7.97
CA GLU A 321 -3.64 -0.44 7.20
C GLU A 321 -5.16 -0.23 7.26
N PRO A 322 -5.65 1.03 7.13
CA PRO A 322 -7.06 1.26 6.93
C PRO A 322 -7.48 0.71 5.58
N ALA A 323 -8.61 0.01 5.50
CA ALA A 323 -9.09 -0.50 4.23
C ALA A 323 -10.62 -0.46 4.12
N ILE A 324 -11.08 0.02 2.95
CA ILE A 324 -12.49 0.13 2.60
C ILE A 324 -12.68 -0.39 1.18
N ALA A 325 -13.61 -1.32 0.99
CA ALA A 325 -14.05 -1.77 -0.32
C ALA A 325 -15.44 -1.22 -0.63
N TRP A 326 -15.62 -0.67 -1.83
CA TRP A 326 -16.88 -0.06 -2.24
C TRP A 326 -17.27 -0.52 -3.65
N TRP A 327 -18.48 -1.03 -3.80
CA TRP A 327 -19.06 -1.43 -5.08
C TRP A 327 -20.57 -1.53 -4.92
N PRO A 328 -21.31 -0.45 -5.20
CA PRO A 328 -22.76 -0.41 -5.05
C PRO A 328 -23.47 -1.53 -5.79
N GLY A 329 -24.47 -2.13 -5.15
CA GLY A 329 -25.23 -3.24 -5.70
C GLY A 329 -24.53 -4.61 -5.66
N HIS A 330 -23.25 -4.67 -5.30
CA HIS A 330 -22.47 -5.91 -5.22
C HIS A 330 -21.94 -6.18 -3.80
N ILE A 331 -21.32 -5.21 -3.16
CA ILE A 331 -20.87 -5.30 -1.77
C ILE A 331 -22.02 -4.89 -0.86
N LYS A 332 -22.27 -5.69 0.19
CA LYS A 332 -23.30 -5.37 1.19
C LYS A 332 -22.92 -4.10 1.95
N GLU A 333 -23.80 -3.10 1.89
CA GLU A 333 -23.64 -1.83 2.59
C GLU A 333 -23.47 -2.00 4.10
N GLY A 334 -22.59 -1.20 4.71
CA GLY A 334 -22.33 -1.17 6.15
C GLY A 334 -21.77 -2.46 6.72
N SER A 335 -21.20 -3.31 5.87
CA SER A 335 -20.60 -4.56 6.33
C SER A 335 -19.20 -4.36 6.88
N VAL A 336 -18.82 -5.21 7.84
CA VAL A 336 -17.46 -5.28 8.39
C VAL A 336 -16.98 -6.71 8.28
N ASN A 337 -15.77 -6.90 7.77
CA ASN A 337 -15.19 -8.23 7.63
C ASN A 337 -13.81 -8.29 8.29
N PHE A 338 -13.60 -9.22 9.21
CA PHE A 338 -12.36 -9.41 9.97
C PHE A 338 -11.42 -10.48 9.40
N GLN A 339 -11.67 -10.97 8.21
CA GLN A 339 -10.74 -11.86 7.52
C GLN A 339 -9.40 -11.16 7.31
N LEU A 340 -8.31 -11.92 7.50
CA LEU A 340 -6.98 -11.40 7.21
C LEU A 340 -6.84 -11.20 5.70
N ALA A 341 -6.55 -9.98 5.30
CA ALA A 341 -6.32 -9.60 3.92
C ALA A 341 -5.03 -8.76 3.80
N ASN A 342 -4.49 -8.68 2.59
CA ASN A 342 -3.20 -8.04 2.34
C ASN A 342 -3.23 -7.30 0.99
N VAL A 343 -2.38 -6.30 0.81
CA VAL A 343 -2.28 -5.53 -0.45
C VAL A 343 -2.06 -6.41 -1.69
N MET A 344 -1.39 -7.55 -1.54
CA MET A 344 -1.19 -8.51 -2.65
C MET A 344 -2.49 -9.15 -3.13
N ASP A 345 -3.51 -9.19 -2.27
CA ASP A 345 -4.82 -9.73 -2.63
C ASP A 345 -5.52 -8.86 -3.68
N LEU A 346 -5.20 -7.56 -3.72
CA LEU A 346 -5.77 -6.64 -4.71
C LEU A 346 -5.34 -7.00 -6.13
N PHE A 347 -4.13 -7.54 -6.30
CA PHE A 347 -3.68 -8.10 -7.58
C PHE A 347 -4.59 -9.26 -8.03
N THR A 348 -4.69 -10.30 -7.20
CA THR A 348 -5.44 -11.51 -7.51
C THR A 348 -6.94 -11.22 -7.67
N THR A 349 -7.51 -10.43 -6.76
CA THR A 349 -8.92 -10.02 -6.81
C THR A 349 -9.24 -9.23 -8.09
N SER A 350 -8.38 -8.28 -8.46
CA SER A 350 -8.57 -7.49 -9.69
C SER A 350 -8.57 -8.36 -10.94
N LEU A 351 -7.69 -9.38 -11.00
CA LEU A 351 -7.67 -10.34 -12.12
C LEU A 351 -8.96 -11.15 -12.17
N VAL A 352 -9.40 -11.68 -11.03
CA VAL A 352 -10.65 -12.48 -10.96
C VAL A 352 -11.85 -11.64 -11.36
N LEU A 353 -11.96 -10.39 -10.88
CA LEU A 353 -13.03 -9.45 -11.28
C LEU A 353 -13.01 -9.15 -12.78
N ALA A 354 -11.84 -9.10 -13.40
CA ALA A 354 -11.66 -8.91 -14.84
C ALA A 354 -11.85 -10.21 -15.65
N GLY A 355 -12.13 -11.35 -15.00
CA GLY A 355 -12.24 -12.65 -15.65
C GLY A 355 -10.92 -13.18 -16.22
N ILE A 356 -9.81 -12.86 -15.52
CA ILE A 356 -8.45 -13.31 -15.84
C ILE A 356 -8.03 -14.35 -14.81
N ASN A 357 -7.56 -15.50 -15.26
CA ASN A 357 -6.94 -16.46 -14.37
C ASN A 357 -5.59 -15.89 -13.88
N PRO A 358 -5.33 -15.90 -12.55
CA PRO A 358 -4.01 -15.54 -12.06
C PRO A 358 -2.91 -16.39 -12.70
N PRO A 359 -1.69 -15.84 -12.93
CA PRO A 359 -0.56 -16.60 -13.44
C PRO A 359 -0.26 -17.85 -12.59
N ASP A 360 0.04 -18.97 -13.23
CA ASP A 360 0.39 -20.26 -12.62
C ASP A 360 1.88 -20.62 -12.78
N ASP A 361 2.63 -19.80 -13.54
CA ASP A 361 4.06 -19.94 -13.78
C ASP A 361 4.93 -19.48 -12.59
N ARG A 362 4.31 -18.85 -11.59
CA ARG A 362 4.96 -18.28 -10.41
C ARG A 362 4.09 -18.38 -9.16
N ILE A 363 4.74 -18.35 -7.98
CA ILE A 363 4.03 -18.35 -6.70
C ILE A 363 3.46 -16.95 -6.47
N LEU A 364 2.14 -16.84 -6.35
CA LEU A 364 1.43 -15.65 -5.88
C LEU A 364 1.16 -15.80 -4.38
N ASP A 365 1.39 -14.72 -3.63
CA ASP A 365 1.08 -14.64 -2.20
C ASP A 365 -0.30 -14.01 -1.96
N GLY A 366 -0.81 -13.27 -2.95
CA GLY A 366 -2.13 -12.66 -2.93
C GLY A 366 -3.25 -13.68 -3.14
N LEU A 367 -4.33 -13.57 -2.36
CA LEU A 367 -5.54 -14.38 -2.46
C LEU A 367 -6.66 -13.60 -3.15
N ASP A 368 -7.62 -14.32 -3.71
CA ASP A 368 -8.87 -13.73 -4.20
C ASP A 368 -9.78 -13.36 -3.04
N LEU A 369 -10.08 -12.07 -2.90
CA LEU A 369 -11.02 -11.54 -1.90
C LEU A 369 -12.49 -11.55 -2.37
N THR A 370 -12.78 -11.93 -3.61
CA THR A 370 -14.15 -11.95 -4.14
C THR A 370 -15.14 -12.67 -3.22
N PRO A 371 -14.80 -13.85 -2.63
CA PRO A 371 -15.70 -14.52 -1.69
C PRO A 371 -16.01 -13.71 -0.42
N VAL A 372 -15.05 -12.91 0.05
CA VAL A 372 -15.20 -12.02 1.20
C VAL A 372 -16.07 -10.82 0.84
N LEU A 373 -15.76 -10.18 -0.29
CA LEU A 373 -16.41 -8.95 -0.74
C LEU A 373 -17.87 -9.17 -1.12
N LEU A 374 -18.18 -10.29 -1.75
CA LEU A 374 -19.53 -10.62 -2.21
C LEU A 374 -20.32 -11.48 -1.20
N ASN A 375 -19.85 -11.60 0.04
CA ASN A 375 -20.50 -12.34 1.12
C ASN A 375 -20.85 -13.80 0.73
N CYS A 376 -20.01 -14.44 -0.07
CA CYS A 376 -20.10 -15.87 -0.32
C CYS A 376 -19.72 -16.63 0.96
N SER A 377 -20.50 -17.60 1.35
CA SER A 377 -20.46 -18.29 2.66
C SER A 377 -19.19 -19.14 2.93
N GLN A 378 -18.15 -18.99 2.14
CA GLN A 378 -16.88 -19.68 2.37
C GLN A 378 -15.83 -18.72 2.97
N PRO A 379 -15.43 -18.93 4.24
CA PRO A 379 -14.31 -18.17 4.79
C PRO A 379 -13.05 -18.47 3.95
N LEU A 380 -12.23 -17.45 3.71
CA LEU A 380 -10.89 -17.67 3.17
C LEU A 380 -10.12 -18.63 4.08
N LYS A 381 -9.25 -19.44 3.49
CA LYS A 381 -8.34 -20.28 4.28
C LYS A 381 -7.61 -19.43 5.30
N ASN A 382 -7.41 -19.97 6.47
CA ASN A 382 -6.62 -19.34 7.54
C ASN A 382 -5.21 -19.08 6.99
N ARG A 383 -4.94 -17.85 6.54
CA ARG A 383 -3.67 -17.47 5.90
C ARG A 383 -2.72 -16.87 6.93
N PRO A 384 -1.42 -17.11 6.81
CA PRO A 384 -0.42 -16.33 7.54
C PRO A 384 -0.22 -14.95 6.91
N ILE A 385 0.16 -13.97 7.74
CA ILE A 385 0.80 -12.74 7.29
C ILE A 385 2.27 -12.83 7.69
N PHE A 386 3.16 -12.71 6.70
CA PHE A 386 4.60 -12.70 6.92
C PHE A 386 5.11 -11.27 6.98
N TYR A 387 5.83 -10.94 8.04
CA TYR A 387 6.40 -9.61 8.26
C TYR A 387 7.90 -9.69 7.97
N TYR A 388 8.28 -9.21 6.78
CA TYR A 388 9.66 -9.13 6.38
C TYR A 388 10.22 -7.72 6.58
N ARG A 389 11.50 -7.67 6.97
CA ARG A 389 12.30 -6.46 6.89
C ARG A 389 13.55 -6.81 6.09
N GLY A 390 13.64 -6.28 4.85
CA GLY A 390 14.63 -6.74 3.87
C GLY A 390 14.46 -8.24 3.57
N ASN A 391 15.53 -8.99 3.79
CA ASN A 391 15.58 -10.44 3.62
C ASN A 391 15.35 -11.24 4.92
N GLU A 392 15.06 -10.56 6.03
CA GLU A 392 14.86 -11.20 7.34
C GLU A 392 13.36 -11.36 7.65
N LEU A 393 12.94 -12.56 8.03
CA LEU A 393 11.60 -12.81 8.54
C LEU A 393 11.53 -12.37 10.01
N MET A 394 10.88 -11.24 10.25
CA MET A 394 10.79 -10.63 11.57
C MET A 394 9.66 -11.20 12.42
N ALA A 395 8.50 -11.41 11.83
CA ALA A 395 7.32 -11.91 12.52
C ALA A 395 6.39 -12.68 11.60
N VAL A 396 5.47 -13.45 12.19
CA VAL A 396 4.38 -14.13 11.48
C VAL A 396 3.10 -14.03 12.29
N ARG A 397 2.03 -13.58 11.66
CA ARG A 397 0.67 -13.67 12.21
C ARG A 397 -0.06 -14.87 11.63
N LEU A 398 -0.71 -15.66 12.50
CA LEU A 398 -1.61 -16.75 12.12
C LEU A 398 -2.89 -16.68 12.98
N GLY A 399 -3.99 -16.30 12.35
CA GLY A 399 -5.24 -16.01 13.07
C GLY A 399 -5.05 -14.85 14.06
N GLU A 400 -5.36 -15.07 15.34
CA GLU A 400 -5.22 -14.06 16.39
C GLU A 400 -3.82 -14.01 17.01
N TYR A 401 -2.90 -14.90 16.64
CA TYR A 401 -1.57 -14.94 17.22
C TYR A 401 -0.52 -14.40 16.30
N LYS A 402 0.41 -13.60 16.85
CA LYS A 402 1.58 -13.08 16.15
C LYS A 402 2.84 -13.45 16.92
N ALA A 403 3.78 -14.09 16.25
CA ALA A 403 5.10 -14.45 16.80
C ALA A 403 6.16 -13.54 16.19
N HIS A 404 6.92 -12.84 17.03
CA HIS A 404 8.11 -12.10 16.64
C HIS A 404 9.35 -12.96 16.83
N TYR A 405 10.12 -13.12 15.76
CA TYR A 405 11.46 -13.73 15.75
C TYR A 405 12.54 -12.66 15.95
N TRP A 406 12.19 -11.41 15.62
CA TRP A 406 12.97 -10.21 15.86
C TRP A 406 12.05 -9.08 16.28
N THR A 407 12.48 -8.32 17.29
CA THR A 407 11.92 -7.01 17.58
C THR A 407 12.94 -5.98 17.13
N TRP A 408 12.51 -5.07 16.24
CA TRP A 408 13.39 -4.10 15.62
C TRP A 408 12.56 -2.88 15.22
N SER A 409 12.72 -1.78 15.95
CA SER A 409 12.17 -0.51 15.51
C SER A 409 13.25 0.37 14.88
N ASN A 410 14.42 0.46 15.54
CA ASN A 410 15.51 1.32 15.12
C ASN A 410 16.87 0.61 15.19
N SER A 411 17.82 1.01 14.35
CA SER A 411 19.25 0.73 14.56
C SER A 411 19.85 1.77 15.51
N TRP A 412 21.02 1.46 16.09
CA TRP A 412 21.80 2.42 16.88
C TRP A 412 22.21 3.65 16.06
N GLU A 413 22.38 3.48 14.77
CA GLU A 413 22.72 4.55 13.85
C GLU A 413 21.57 5.54 13.67
N GLU A 414 20.36 5.03 13.50
CA GLU A 414 19.13 5.82 13.43
C GLU A 414 18.92 6.62 14.73
N PHE A 415 19.07 6.00 15.88
CA PHE A 415 19.00 6.71 17.18
C PHE A 415 20.03 7.83 17.30
N ARG A 416 21.27 7.59 16.84
CA ARG A 416 22.30 8.64 16.83
C ARG A 416 21.96 9.81 15.91
N GLN A 417 21.19 9.56 14.86
CA GLN A 417 20.67 10.58 13.95
C GLN A 417 19.41 11.26 14.48
N GLY A 418 18.91 10.87 15.65
CA GLY A 418 17.68 11.39 16.24
C GLY A 418 16.40 10.86 15.62
N ILE A 419 16.47 9.78 14.82
CA ILE A 419 15.33 9.15 14.20
C ILE A 419 14.77 8.09 15.15
N ASN A 420 13.46 8.15 15.41
CA ASN A 420 12.77 7.17 16.24
C ASN A 420 11.49 6.69 15.53
N PHE A 421 11.49 5.46 15.03
CA PHE A 421 10.33 4.86 14.35
C PHE A 421 9.26 4.34 15.32
N CYS A 422 9.50 4.41 16.62
CA CYS A 422 8.57 4.03 17.66
C CYS A 422 8.53 5.09 18.77
N PRO A 423 8.18 6.35 18.47
CA PRO A 423 8.12 7.40 19.47
C PRO A 423 7.02 7.10 20.49
N GLY A 424 7.30 7.40 21.75
CA GLY A 424 6.37 7.22 22.84
C GLY A 424 6.92 6.32 23.93
N GLU A 425 6.06 5.50 24.51
CA GLU A 425 6.41 4.64 25.63
C GLU A 425 7.25 3.43 25.19
N GLU A 426 8.40 3.25 25.83
CA GLU A 426 9.15 2.01 25.75
C GLU A 426 8.36 0.89 26.46
N VAL A 427 8.08 -0.19 25.76
CA VAL A 427 7.34 -1.32 26.33
C VAL A 427 8.32 -2.32 26.93
N PRO A 428 8.33 -2.50 28.26
CA PRO A 428 9.22 -3.44 28.93
C PRO A 428 9.06 -4.87 28.37
N ASN A 429 10.17 -5.56 28.17
CA ASN A 429 10.26 -6.92 27.63
C ASN A 429 9.80 -7.12 26.18
N VAL A 430 9.37 -6.08 25.48
CA VAL A 430 9.01 -6.14 24.05
C VAL A 430 10.15 -5.64 23.17
N THR A 431 11.11 -4.89 23.73
CA THR A 431 12.31 -4.39 23.03
C THR A 431 11.98 -3.54 21.81
N THR A 432 11.00 -2.62 21.96
CA THR A 432 10.61 -1.69 20.89
C THR A 432 11.72 -0.73 20.46
N HIS A 433 12.71 -0.50 21.34
CA HIS A 433 13.83 0.42 21.13
C HIS A 433 15.19 -0.30 21.03
N GLU A 434 15.17 -1.63 20.90
CA GLU A 434 16.35 -2.46 20.72
C GLU A 434 16.18 -3.40 19.53
N GLN A 435 17.31 -3.76 18.91
CA GLN A 435 17.34 -4.82 17.90
C GLN A 435 17.63 -6.14 18.62
N LYS A 436 16.63 -6.97 18.81
CA LYS A 436 16.79 -8.21 19.56
C LYS A 436 16.24 -9.42 18.85
N GLU A 437 17.05 -10.48 18.86
CA GLU A 437 16.70 -11.78 18.31
C GLU A 437 15.95 -12.63 19.34
N HIS A 438 14.85 -13.23 18.88
CA HIS A 438 14.00 -14.14 19.66
C HIS A 438 13.78 -15.47 18.91
N THR A 439 14.64 -15.84 17.97
CA THR A 439 14.43 -17.00 17.08
C THR A 439 14.32 -18.32 17.83
N LEU A 440 15.00 -18.48 18.98
CA LEU A 440 14.90 -19.69 19.81
C LEU A 440 13.61 -19.73 20.64
N GLN A 441 13.09 -18.57 21.02
CA GLN A 441 11.90 -18.43 21.85
C GLN A 441 11.14 -17.15 21.45
N PRO A 442 10.35 -17.23 20.35
CA PRO A 442 9.64 -16.07 19.82
C PRO A 442 8.73 -15.40 20.85
N LEU A 443 8.64 -14.07 20.81
CA LEU A 443 7.60 -13.35 21.55
C LEU A 443 6.27 -13.57 20.85
N ILE A 444 5.29 -14.16 21.55
CA ILE A 444 3.96 -14.41 20.98
C ILE A 444 2.93 -13.52 21.66
N PHE A 445 2.16 -12.81 20.85
CA PHE A 445 1.05 -11.96 21.28
C PHE A 445 -0.28 -12.50 20.77
N HIS A 446 -1.34 -12.30 21.54
CA HIS A 446 -2.72 -12.54 21.10
C HIS A 446 -3.35 -11.21 20.71
N LEU A 447 -3.34 -10.85 19.44
CA LEU A 447 -3.72 -9.52 18.94
C LEU A 447 -5.18 -9.12 19.20
N GLY A 448 -6.09 -10.08 19.39
CA GLY A 448 -7.47 -9.79 19.76
C GLY A 448 -7.62 -9.29 21.21
N ARG A 449 -6.69 -9.64 22.12
CA ARG A 449 -6.67 -9.19 23.53
C ARG A 449 -5.64 -8.10 23.78
N ASP A 450 -4.59 -8.08 22.97
CA ASP A 450 -3.45 -7.19 23.07
C ASP A 450 -3.07 -6.65 21.67
N PRO A 451 -3.90 -5.79 21.10
CA PRO A 451 -3.64 -5.22 19.76
C PRO A 451 -2.40 -4.32 19.74
N GLY A 452 -2.00 -3.80 20.90
CA GLY A 452 -0.80 -2.96 21.07
C GLY A 452 0.49 -3.73 21.30
N GLU A 453 0.49 -5.07 21.26
CA GLU A 453 1.69 -5.92 21.40
C GLU A 453 2.53 -5.58 22.66
N LYS A 454 1.85 -5.38 23.80
CA LYS A 454 2.47 -4.98 25.08
C LYS A 454 2.66 -6.15 26.06
N PHE A 455 1.89 -7.23 25.92
CA PHE A 455 1.82 -8.32 26.89
C PHE A 455 2.07 -9.67 26.22
N PRO A 456 3.34 -10.05 26.00
CA PRO A 456 3.66 -11.35 25.39
C PRO A 456 3.16 -12.51 26.27
N LEU A 457 2.71 -13.58 25.65
CA LEU A 457 2.28 -14.79 26.34
C LEU A 457 3.45 -15.41 27.11
N SER A 458 3.14 -15.90 28.30
CA SER A 458 4.13 -16.66 29.08
C SER A 458 4.54 -17.92 28.31
N VAL A 459 5.84 -18.13 28.13
CA VAL A 459 6.43 -19.29 27.46
C VAL A 459 6.08 -20.63 28.11
N LEU A 460 5.73 -20.59 29.39
CA LEU A 460 5.28 -21.77 30.16
C LEU A 460 3.80 -22.08 29.99
N SER A 461 3.05 -21.18 29.34
CA SER A 461 1.61 -21.39 29.14
C SER A 461 1.33 -22.39 28.02
N LYS A 462 0.26 -23.18 28.19
CA LYS A 462 -0.22 -24.08 27.13
C LYS A 462 -0.60 -23.30 25.86
N GLU A 463 -1.18 -22.10 26.02
CA GLU A 463 -1.58 -21.24 24.92
C GLU A 463 -0.38 -20.82 24.04
N TYR A 464 0.75 -20.45 24.68
CA TYR A 464 1.99 -20.16 23.98
C TYR A 464 2.48 -21.37 23.17
N GLN A 465 2.53 -22.56 23.80
CA GLN A 465 3.02 -23.78 23.16
C GLN A 465 2.14 -24.20 21.95
N ASP A 466 0.81 -24.10 22.10
CA ASP A 466 -0.14 -24.41 21.04
C ASP A 466 -0.02 -23.40 19.86
N ALA A 467 0.15 -22.11 20.15
CA ALA A 467 0.36 -21.07 19.13
C ALA A 467 1.70 -21.25 18.42
N LEU A 468 2.79 -21.47 19.17
CA LEU A 468 4.14 -21.70 18.63
C LEU A 468 4.16 -22.90 17.68
N SER A 469 3.56 -24.02 18.07
CA SER A 469 3.52 -25.24 17.24
C SER A 469 2.87 -24.98 15.88
N ARG A 470 1.71 -24.28 15.85
CA ARG A 470 1.00 -23.96 14.62
C ARG A 470 1.76 -22.97 13.74
N ILE A 471 2.33 -21.92 14.35
CA ILE A 471 3.09 -20.89 13.61
C ILE A 471 4.38 -21.50 13.05
N SER A 472 5.10 -22.31 13.84
CA SER A 472 6.34 -22.96 13.39
C SER A 472 6.12 -23.86 12.17
N ALA A 473 5.01 -24.59 12.11
CA ALA A 473 4.66 -25.42 10.96
C ALA A 473 4.47 -24.57 9.68
N VAL A 474 3.78 -23.44 9.81
CA VAL A 474 3.56 -22.51 8.69
C VAL A 474 4.87 -21.84 8.25
N VAL A 475 5.71 -21.44 9.20
CA VAL A 475 7.03 -20.84 8.89
C VAL A 475 7.94 -21.84 8.19
N GLN A 476 7.94 -23.10 8.63
CA GLN A 476 8.74 -24.13 7.98
C GLN A 476 8.26 -24.37 6.55
N GLN A 477 6.95 -24.51 6.34
CA GLN A 477 6.38 -24.65 5.00
C GLN A 477 6.75 -23.47 4.10
N HIS A 478 6.69 -22.23 4.62
CA HIS A 478 7.08 -21.04 3.87
C HIS A 478 8.56 -21.08 3.48
N LYS A 479 9.46 -21.41 4.43
CA LYS A 479 10.91 -21.53 4.17
C LYS A 479 11.22 -22.60 3.13
N ASP A 480 10.54 -23.75 3.19
CA ASP A 480 10.75 -24.86 2.26
C ASP A 480 10.34 -24.53 0.83
N THR A 481 9.37 -23.62 0.66
CA THR A 481 8.83 -23.21 -0.65
C THR A 481 9.32 -21.83 -1.10
N LEU A 482 10.10 -21.13 -0.26
CA LEU A 482 10.57 -19.80 -0.59
C LEU A 482 11.68 -19.87 -1.64
N VAL A 483 11.39 -19.29 -2.80
CA VAL A 483 12.40 -18.96 -3.81
C VAL A 483 12.56 -17.44 -3.80
N PRO A 484 13.64 -16.91 -3.21
CA PRO A 484 13.89 -15.47 -3.22
C PRO A 484 14.13 -14.95 -4.64
N GLY A 485 13.57 -13.81 -4.95
CA GLY A 485 13.91 -13.07 -6.17
C GLY A 485 15.32 -12.48 -6.09
N ILE A 486 15.86 -12.09 -7.23
CA ILE A 486 17.17 -11.41 -7.28
C ILE A 486 17.00 -10.01 -6.64
N PRO A 487 17.80 -9.67 -5.60
CA PRO A 487 17.66 -8.37 -4.92
C PRO A 487 17.98 -7.21 -5.86
N GLN A 488 17.01 -6.35 -6.10
CA GLN A 488 17.10 -5.24 -7.03
C GLN A 488 17.67 -3.97 -6.39
N LEU A 489 17.68 -3.88 -5.05
CA LEU A 489 17.97 -2.65 -4.33
C LEU A 489 19.37 -2.65 -3.68
N ASN A 490 20.35 -3.31 -4.30
CA ASN A 490 21.70 -3.44 -3.75
C ASN A 490 22.68 -2.37 -4.24
N MET A 491 22.42 -1.72 -5.38
CA MET A 491 23.39 -0.84 -6.03
C MET A 491 22.87 0.58 -6.18
N CYS A 492 23.69 1.53 -5.80
CA CYS A 492 23.49 2.96 -5.92
C CYS A 492 24.54 3.60 -6.84
N ASP A 493 24.19 4.71 -7.51
CA ASP A 493 25.06 5.53 -8.33
C ASP A 493 24.47 6.93 -8.49
N SER A 494 25.21 7.97 -8.11
CA SER A 494 24.72 9.34 -8.25
C SER A 494 24.48 9.74 -9.72
N ALA A 495 25.17 9.08 -10.67
CA ALA A 495 25.00 9.38 -12.10
C ALA A 495 23.62 8.97 -12.65
N VAL A 496 22.89 8.06 -11.99
CA VAL A 496 21.58 7.61 -12.46
C VAL A 496 20.42 8.44 -11.92
N MET A 497 20.66 9.41 -11.05
CA MET A 497 19.60 10.28 -10.52
C MET A 497 18.83 10.98 -11.65
N ASN A 498 17.75 11.65 -11.31
CA ASN A 498 16.87 12.34 -12.26
C ASN A 498 17.50 13.63 -12.86
N TRP A 499 18.74 13.57 -13.34
CA TRP A 499 19.47 14.72 -13.93
C TRP A 499 18.85 15.20 -15.23
N ALA A 500 18.65 14.28 -16.16
CA ALA A 500 18.14 14.57 -17.50
C ALA A 500 17.00 13.62 -17.90
N PRO A 501 15.84 13.70 -17.23
CA PRO A 501 14.67 12.91 -17.61
C PRO A 501 14.16 13.32 -18.99
N ALA A 502 13.56 12.38 -19.73
CA ALA A 502 13.00 12.64 -21.05
C ALA A 502 12.05 13.84 -21.02
N GLY A 503 12.16 14.74 -22.01
CA GLY A 503 11.39 15.99 -22.08
C GLY A 503 12.08 17.19 -21.43
N CYS A 504 13.17 17.02 -20.68
CA CYS A 504 13.88 18.12 -20.03
C CYS A 504 14.46 19.12 -21.05
N GLU A 505 14.84 18.66 -22.25
CA GLU A 505 15.36 19.49 -23.33
C GLU A 505 14.32 20.53 -23.79
N LYS A 506 13.06 20.11 -23.89
CA LYS A 506 11.93 20.99 -24.28
C LYS A 506 11.70 22.13 -23.28
N LEU A 507 12.07 21.87 -22.02
CA LEU A 507 11.90 22.80 -20.91
C LEU A 507 13.15 23.62 -20.62
N GLY A 508 14.30 23.29 -21.24
CA GLY A 508 15.60 23.87 -20.90
C GLY A 508 16.08 23.52 -19.48
N LYS A 509 15.64 22.35 -18.93
CA LYS A 509 15.87 21.93 -17.54
C LYS A 509 16.67 20.64 -17.40
N CYS A 510 17.43 20.25 -18.42
CA CYS A 510 18.37 19.14 -18.31
C CYS A 510 19.57 19.56 -17.47
N LEU A 511 19.87 18.75 -16.47
CA LEU A 511 21.05 18.91 -15.62
C LEU A 511 22.13 17.94 -16.08
N LYS A 512 23.39 18.27 -15.81
CA LYS A 512 24.53 17.41 -16.18
C LYS A 512 24.74 16.35 -15.09
N PRO A 513 24.66 15.04 -15.40
CA PRO A 513 24.98 14.01 -14.44
C PRO A 513 26.45 14.04 -14.03
N PRO A 514 26.82 13.65 -12.81
CA PRO A 514 28.17 13.38 -12.43
C PRO A 514 28.74 12.15 -13.18
N GLU A 515 30.03 11.90 -13.04
CA GLU A 515 30.66 10.67 -13.54
C GLU A 515 30.09 9.45 -12.77
N SER A 516 29.80 8.37 -13.49
CA SER A 516 29.30 7.13 -12.90
C SER A 516 30.36 6.47 -12.01
N ASN A 517 30.01 6.22 -10.78
CA ASN A 517 30.80 5.51 -9.78
C ASN A 517 29.89 4.67 -8.88
N PRO A 518 29.45 3.49 -9.33
CA PRO A 518 28.51 2.66 -8.58
C PRO A 518 29.08 2.13 -7.27
N TRP A 519 28.24 2.10 -6.22
CA TRP A 519 28.56 1.52 -4.92
C TRP A 519 27.43 0.62 -4.41
N LYS A 520 27.72 -0.22 -3.41
CA LYS A 520 26.68 -0.93 -2.67
C LYS A 520 25.94 0.07 -1.79
N CYS A 521 24.61 0.17 -1.95
CA CYS A 521 23.82 1.01 -1.06
C CYS A 521 24.01 0.56 0.39
N ASP A 522 24.19 1.49 1.28
CA ASP A 522 24.42 1.25 2.72
C ASP A 522 23.14 1.32 3.55
N TRP A 523 22.08 1.92 3.00
CA TRP A 523 20.77 2.03 3.64
C TRP A 523 20.83 2.62 5.05
N PRO A 524 21.20 3.89 5.20
CA PRO A 524 21.46 4.50 6.52
C PRO A 524 20.22 4.70 7.40
N HIS A 525 19.03 4.36 6.92
CA HIS A 525 17.78 4.43 7.70
C HIS A 525 17.43 3.11 8.35
#